data_ec66a313f49d371e9520465037d63b39
#
_entry.id   ec66a313f49d371e9520465037d63b39
#
_cell.length_a   1.000
_cell.length_b   1.000
_cell.length_c   1.000
_cell.angle_alpha   90.00
_cell.angle_beta   90.00
_cell.angle_gamma   90.00
#
_symmetry.space_group_name_H-M   'P 1'
#
loop_
_entity.id
_entity.type
_entity.pdbx_description
1 polymer ?
#
loop_
_entity_poly.entity_id
_entity_poly.type
_entity_poly.pdbx_seq_one_letter_code
_entity_poly.pdbx_strand_id
1 'polypeptide(L)'
;VGSEMCIRDSNQTIFEETQKEYDIHYREIRYITFAHNEATYNDLERSCGWSNAYLIDKKDFQKEVSPYFNTNQNTYFAAQISQHCWQATPGRVIDFIRNKGKERQGEVWEDTHLVEVHKNGRKYHVLLYTHDKRYIEYECDHFVNALGYSAERFARMLGLYTGLYPVKHQALITHRLPNLGKNGDILDMLIDRRKRNDFSAVYGQQFAETGQIIACASPAVDAKAEISNFDELKFNTRRFMEIISEVFCDWIPSLATVPVQATWSGYYVEPRYIIDPDNGLFVGLQGHGFMLAQYLAKLYVDKALGRTVPDYMERLRLDGDGISEKAFK
;
A
#
# COMPACT_ATOMS: atom_id res chain seq x y z
N VAL A 1 1.31 -12.66 -15.00
CA VAL A 1 2.45 -12.90 -14.09
C VAL A 1 3.70 -12.14 -14.53
N GLY A 2 3.99 -12.02 -15.85
CA GLY A 2 5.22 -11.36 -16.32
C GLY A 2 5.21 -9.84 -16.20
N SER A 3 4.11 -9.17 -16.51
CA SER A 3 4.02 -7.70 -16.49
C SER A 3 4.07 -7.12 -15.08
N GLU A 4 3.44 -7.77 -14.13
CA GLU A 4 3.39 -7.35 -12.73
C GLU A 4 4.79 -7.42 -12.08
N MET A 5 5.55 -8.48 -12.36
CA MET A 5 6.93 -8.60 -11.90
C MET A 5 7.80 -7.50 -12.48
N CYS A 6 7.69 -7.21 -13.79
CA CYS A 6 8.45 -6.14 -14.43
C CYS A 6 8.15 -4.76 -13.81
N ILE A 7 6.89 -4.46 -13.48
CA ILE A 7 6.52 -3.20 -12.83
C ILE A 7 7.19 -3.09 -11.45
N ARG A 8 7.13 -4.16 -10.66
CA ARG A 8 7.72 -4.19 -9.32
C ARG A 8 9.24 -4.03 -9.35
N ASP A 9 9.93 -4.81 -10.20
CA ASP A 9 11.39 -4.79 -10.30
C ASP A 9 11.90 -3.44 -10.81
N SER A 10 11.17 -2.83 -11.77
CA SER A 10 11.52 -1.48 -12.26
C SER A 10 11.30 -0.41 -11.18
N ASN A 11 10.27 -0.53 -10.36
CA ASN A 11 10.05 0.40 -9.25
C ASN A 11 11.08 0.21 -8.13
N GLN A 12 11.52 -1.04 -7.88
CA GLN A 12 12.62 -1.32 -6.94
C GLN A 12 13.89 -0.56 -7.34
N THR A 13 14.27 -0.58 -8.62
CA THR A 13 15.42 0.19 -9.13
C THR A 13 15.29 1.68 -8.83
N ILE A 14 14.08 2.26 -8.96
CA ILE A 14 13.83 3.67 -8.62
C ILE A 14 14.06 3.93 -7.13
N PHE A 15 13.63 3.03 -6.24
CA PHE A 15 13.89 3.17 -4.81
C PHE A 15 15.39 3.07 -4.48
N GLU A 16 16.13 2.16 -5.13
CA GLU A 16 17.57 2.01 -4.95
C GLU A 16 18.33 3.27 -5.42
N GLU A 17 17.93 3.86 -6.54
CA GLU A 17 18.48 5.12 -7.02
C GLU A 17 18.14 6.27 -6.06
N THR A 18 16.89 6.35 -5.59
CA THR A 18 16.45 7.34 -4.62
C THR A 18 17.26 7.25 -3.33
N GLN A 19 17.50 6.03 -2.80
CA GLN A 19 18.30 5.82 -1.59
C GLN A 19 19.74 6.34 -1.73
N LYS A 20 20.32 6.25 -2.93
CA LYS A 20 21.69 6.78 -3.17
C LYS A 20 21.74 8.30 -3.11
N GLU A 21 20.66 8.96 -3.50
CA GLU A 21 20.57 10.43 -3.54
C GLU A 21 20.01 11.02 -2.24
N TYR A 22 19.05 10.34 -1.62
CA TYR A 22 18.35 10.79 -0.44
C TYR A 22 18.02 9.59 0.46
N ASP A 23 18.43 9.63 1.71
CA ASP A 23 18.19 8.53 2.64
C ASP A 23 16.70 8.38 2.94
N ILE A 24 16.08 7.39 2.32
CA ILE A 24 14.69 6.99 2.52
C ILE A 24 14.55 5.80 3.47
N HIS A 25 15.63 5.41 4.13
CA HIS A 25 15.73 4.20 4.96
C HIS A 25 15.34 2.93 4.19
N TYR A 26 15.78 2.85 2.92
CA TYR A 26 15.52 1.68 2.08
C TYR A 26 16.40 0.52 2.51
N ARG A 27 15.76 -0.58 2.90
CA ARG A 27 16.47 -1.76 3.37
C ARG A 27 15.73 -3.05 3.01
N GLU A 28 16.48 -4.13 2.90
CA GLU A 28 15.92 -5.46 2.76
C GLU A 28 15.28 -5.93 4.07
N ILE A 29 14.12 -6.55 3.95
CA ILE A 29 13.39 -7.25 5.00
C ILE A 29 12.88 -8.58 4.44
N ARG A 30 12.25 -9.39 5.29
CA ARG A 30 11.58 -10.61 4.86
C ARG A 30 10.08 -10.48 5.09
N TYR A 31 9.29 -11.20 4.30
CA TYR A 31 7.86 -11.38 4.55
C TYR A 31 7.64 -12.79 5.08
N ILE A 32 7.01 -12.90 6.23
CA ILE A 32 6.80 -14.14 6.95
C ILE A 32 5.31 -14.41 7.03
N THR A 33 4.82 -15.33 6.22
CA THR A 33 3.40 -15.68 6.15
C THR A 33 3.17 -17.00 6.86
N PHE A 34 2.32 -17.02 7.88
CA PHE A 34 2.07 -18.18 8.72
C PHE A 34 0.99 -19.09 8.16
N ALA A 35 1.23 -20.42 8.25
CA ALA A 35 0.26 -21.46 7.95
C ALA A 35 -0.46 -21.89 9.24
N HIS A 36 -1.79 -21.92 9.20
CA HIS A 36 -2.66 -22.28 10.32
C HIS A 36 -3.48 -23.55 10.07
N ASN A 37 -3.47 -24.08 8.85
CA ASN A 37 -4.06 -25.35 8.46
C ASN A 37 -3.35 -25.91 7.21
N GLU A 38 -3.67 -27.14 6.86
CA GLU A 38 -3.05 -27.84 5.71
C GLU A 38 -3.30 -27.12 4.38
N ALA A 39 -4.48 -26.56 4.16
CA ALA A 39 -4.79 -25.82 2.93
C ALA A 39 -3.90 -24.60 2.77
N THR A 40 -3.71 -23.80 3.83
CA THR A 40 -2.80 -22.66 3.81
C THR A 40 -1.33 -23.09 3.66
N TYR A 41 -0.93 -24.20 4.27
CA TYR A 41 0.40 -24.75 4.09
C TYR A 41 0.67 -25.10 2.62
N ASN A 42 -0.24 -25.84 1.99
CA ASN A 42 -0.11 -26.26 0.59
C ASN A 42 -0.11 -25.06 -0.36
N ASP A 43 -0.84 -23.97 -0.05
CA ASP A 43 -0.81 -22.74 -0.84
C ASP A 43 0.56 -22.04 -0.72
N LEU A 44 1.12 -21.97 0.48
CA LEU A 44 2.43 -21.40 0.72
C LEU A 44 3.54 -22.24 0.08
N GLU A 45 3.47 -23.57 0.16
CA GLU A 45 4.42 -24.48 -0.46
C GLU A 45 4.45 -24.31 -1.98
N ARG A 46 3.28 -24.25 -2.62
CA ARG A 46 3.19 -24.00 -4.06
C ARG A 46 3.81 -22.67 -4.45
N SER A 47 3.61 -21.64 -3.62
CA SER A 47 4.16 -20.32 -3.92
C SER A 47 5.69 -20.23 -3.75
N CYS A 48 6.31 -21.12 -2.99
CA CYS A 48 7.78 -21.19 -2.89
C CYS A 48 8.46 -21.48 -4.25
N GLY A 49 7.79 -22.19 -5.14
CA GLY A 49 8.31 -22.47 -6.48
C GLY A 49 8.37 -21.27 -7.43
N TRP A 50 7.72 -20.16 -7.07
CA TRP A 50 7.61 -18.95 -7.90
C TRP A 50 8.37 -17.75 -7.35
N SER A 51 8.84 -17.85 -6.12
CA SER A 51 9.50 -16.77 -5.40
C SER A 51 10.74 -17.28 -4.69
N ASN A 52 11.66 -16.38 -4.34
CA ASN A 52 12.77 -16.68 -3.44
C ASN A 52 12.28 -16.90 -2.02
N ALA A 53 11.48 -17.95 -1.83
CA ALA A 53 10.86 -18.27 -0.56
C ALA A 53 11.08 -19.72 -0.16
N TYR A 54 11.05 -19.97 1.14
CA TYR A 54 11.18 -21.32 1.71
C TYR A 54 10.28 -21.46 2.93
N LEU A 55 9.94 -22.71 3.25
CA LEU A 55 9.13 -23.05 4.42
C LEU A 55 9.99 -23.35 5.63
N ILE A 56 9.49 -23.01 6.80
CA ILE A 56 10.04 -23.41 8.10
C ILE A 56 8.94 -24.01 8.97
N ASP A 57 9.34 -24.94 9.83
CA ASP A 57 8.45 -25.52 10.83
C ASP A 57 8.37 -24.62 12.08
N LYS A 58 7.31 -24.82 12.90
CA LYS A 58 7.10 -24.12 14.17
C LYS A 58 8.34 -24.15 15.10
N LYS A 59 9.07 -25.28 15.14
CA LYS A 59 10.28 -25.42 15.96
C LYS A 59 11.39 -24.41 15.65
N ASP A 60 11.38 -23.86 14.42
CA ASP A 60 12.39 -22.92 13.94
C ASP A 60 11.95 -21.45 14.09
N PHE A 61 10.72 -21.17 14.55
CA PHE A 61 10.20 -19.80 14.67
C PHE A 61 11.06 -18.89 15.53
N GLN A 62 11.56 -19.37 16.69
CA GLN A 62 12.41 -18.55 17.54
C GLN A 62 13.76 -18.24 16.90
N LYS A 63 14.28 -19.15 16.12
CA LYS A 63 15.56 -18.98 15.42
C LYS A 63 15.41 -18.11 14.17
N GLU A 64 14.33 -18.32 13.40
CA GLU A 64 14.19 -17.76 12.05
C GLU A 64 13.32 -16.51 11.98
N VAL A 65 12.41 -16.28 12.97
CA VAL A 65 11.51 -15.14 12.99
C VAL A 65 11.89 -14.17 14.10
N SER A 66 11.76 -14.60 15.34
CA SER A 66 12.01 -13.77 16.53
C SER A 66 12.34 -14.64 17.72
N PRO A 67 13.40 -14.32 18.50
CA PRO A 67 13.72 -15.05 19.73
C PRO A 67 12.60 -14.97 20.78
N TYR A 68 11.70 -14.00 20.64
CA TYR A 68 10.54 -13.80 21.53
C TYR A 68 9.28 -14.48 21.06
N PHE A 69 9.34 -15.24 19.95
CA PHE A 69 8.16 -15.91 19.38
C PHE A 69 7.60 -16.96 20.34
N ASN A 70 6.28 -16.97 20.48
CA ASN A 70 5.55 -17.90 21.36
C ASN A 70 5.52 -19.32 20.76
N THR A 71 6.40 -20.19 21.22
CA THR A 71 6.43 -21.59 20.79
C THR A 71 5.30 -22.45 21.36
N ASN A 72 4.62 -21.97 22.39
CA ASN A 72 3.50 -22.69 23.03
C ASN A 72 2.16 -22.43 22.31
N GLN A 73 2.10 -21.46 21.40
CA GLN A 73 0.89 -21.23 20.61
C GLN A 73 0.57 -22.46 19.72
N ASN A 74 -0.70 -22.71 19.47
CA ASN A 74 -1.16 -23.82 18.62
C ASN A 74 -1.87 -23.35 17.34
N THR A 75 -1.82 -22.07 17.06
CA THR A 75 -2.49 -21.44 15.93
C THR A 75 -1.74 -21.68 14.62
N TYR A 76 -0.41 -21.63 14.67
CA TYR A 76 0.44 -21.76 13.49
C TYR A 76 1.45 -22.91 13.68
N PHE A 77 1.66 -23.69 12.64
CA PHE A 77 2.58 -24.83 12.68
C PHE A 77 3.73 -24.74 11.68
N ALA A 78 3.61 -23.87 10.68
CA ALA A 78 4.65 -23.57 9.69
C ALA A 78 4.56 -22.11 9.24
N ALA A 79 5.62 -21.63 8.59
CA ALA A 79 5.62 -20.33 7.95
C ALA A 79 6.44 -20.37 6.67
N GLN A 80 6.03 -19.56 5.68
CA GLN A 80 6.83 -19.24 4.51
C GLN A 80 7.63 -17.97 4.79
N ILE A 81 8.92 -18.01 4.50
CA ILE A 81 9.81 -16.85 4.51
C ILE A 81 10.11 -16.45 3.06
N SER A 82 9.60 -15.31 2.64
CA SER A 82 9.92 -14.68 1.35
C SER A 82 11.08 -13.71 1.55
N GLN A 83 12.14 -13.90 0.76
CA GLN A 83 13.35 -13.08 0.75
C GLN A 83 13.23 -11.97 -0.31
N HIS A 84 14.17 -11.03 -0.30
CA HIS A 84 14.23 -9.92 -1.24
C HIS A 84 12.94 -9.09 -1.26
N CYS A 85 12.43 -8.82 -0.07
CA CYS A 85 11.40 -7.83 0.18
C CYS A 85 12.04 -6.56 0.76
N TRP A 86 11.36 -5.43 0.64
CA TRP A 86 11.98 -4.15 0.95
C TRP A 86 11.08 -3.27 1.80
N GLN A 87 11.69 -2.47 2.64
CA GLN A 87 11.06 -1.43 3.44
C GLN A 87 11.66 -0.08 3.10
N ALA A 88 10.84 0.97 3.06
CA ALA A 88 11.28 2.36 3.03
C ALA A 88 10.37 3.21 3.90
N THR A 89 10.81 4.38 4.34
CA THR A 89 10.00 5.32 5.11
C THR A 89 9.16 6.19 4.17
N PRO A 90 7.81 6.04 4.14
CA PRO A 90 6.96 6.72 3.17
C PRO A 90 7.08 8.24 3.18
N GLY A 91 7.15 8.85 4.38
CA GLY A 91 7.31 10.30 4.51
C GLY A 91 8.56 10.83 3.81
N ARG A 92 9.69 10.13 3.97
CA ARG A 92 10.95 10.51 3.31
C ARG A 92 10.88 10.40 1.79
N VAL A 93 10.20 9.38 1.26
CA VAL A 93 9.97 9.23 -0.18
C VAL A 93 9.12 10.39 -0.71
N ILE A 94 8.07 10.77 0.01
CA ILE A 94 7.22 11.92 -0.36
C ILE A 94 8.02 13.23 -0.32
N ASP A 95 8.85 13.43 0.71
CA ASP A 95 9.71 14.62 0.82
C ASP A 95 10.71 14.70 -0.33
N PHE A 96 11.32 13.58 -0.70
CA PHE A 96 12.20 13.50 -1.86
C PHE A 96 11.48 13.92 -3.15
N ILE A 97 10.32 13.32 -3.43
CA ILE A 97 9.52 13.62 -4.63
C ILE A 97 9.10 15.10 -4.65
N ARG A 98 8.66 15.64 -3.50
CA ARG A 98 8.28 17.05 -3.35
C ARG A 98 9.46 17.99 -3.65
N ASN A 99 10.63 17.70 -3.09
CA ASN A 99 11.83 18.51 -3.30
C ASN A 99 12.27 18.47 -4.78
N LYS A 100 12.26 17.29 -5.41
CA LYS A 100 12.54 17.15 -6.85
C LYS A 100 11.52 17.89 -7.72
N GLY A 101 10.26 17.91 -7.34
CA GLY A 101 9.23 18.70 -8.00
C GLY A 101 9.56 20.20 -7.95
N LYS A 102 9.91 20.71 -6.77
CA LYS A 102 10.29 22.13 -6.58
C LYS A 102 11.57 22.51 -7.35
N GLU A 103 12.59 21.66 -7.34
CA GLU A 103 13.82 21.86 -8.14
C GLU A 103 13.52 22.02 -9.65
N ARG A 104 12.45 21.38 -10.12
CA ARG A 104 11.96 21.46 -11.50
C ARG A 104 10.87 22.51 -11.71
N GLN A 105 10.75 23.47 -10.80
CA GLN A 105 9.77 24.57 -10.85
C GLN A 105 8.30 24.08 -10.75
N GLY A 106 8.06 22.88 -10.21
CA GLY A 106 6.74 22.42 -9.88
C GLY A 106 6.23 23.07 -8.60
N GLU A 107 4.94 23.34 -8.55
CA GLU A 107 4.25 23.86 -7.36
C GLU A 107 3.50 22.74 -6.64
N VAL A 108 3.50 22.81 -5.32
CA VAL A 108 2.70 21.92 -4.46
C VAL A 108 1.79 22.79 -3.59
N TRP A 109 0.51 22.66 -3.80
CA TRP A 109 -0.51 23.39 -3.07
C TRP A 109 -1.13 22.47 -2.02
N GLU A 110 -0.65 22.61 -0.78
CA GLU A 110 -1.16 21.86 0.37
C GLU A 110 -2.51 22.44 0.82
N ASP A 111 -3.30 21.64 1.54
CA ASP A 111 -4.64 22.01 2.02
C ASP A 111 -5.54 22.63 0.94
N THR A 112 -5.40 22.14 -0.28
CA THR A 112 -6.15 22.59 -1.44
C THR A 112 -7.03 21.47 -1.96
N HIS A 113 -8.33 21.75 -2.10
CA HIS A 113 -9.32 20.79 -2.52
C HIS A 113 -9.78 21.05 -3.94
N LEU A 114 -9.79 20.01 -4.78
CA LEU A 114 -10.52 20.07 -6.04
C LEU A 114 -12.03 20.04 -5.75
N VAL A 115 -12.74 21.04 -6.22
CA VAL A 115 -14.18 21.18 -6.06
C VAL A 115 -14.90 20.66 -7.30
N GLU A 116 -14.44 21.10 -8.47
CA GLU A 116 -15.04 20.78 -9.76
C GLU A 116 -13.97 20.69 -10.85
N VAL A 117 -14.22 19.85 -11.84
CA VAL A 117 -13.43 19.78 -13.07
C VAL A 117 -14.36 19.54 -14.25
N HIS A 118 -14.14 20.27 -15.35
CA HIS A 118 -14.79 20.01 -16.61
C HIS A 118 -13.83 20.24 -17.78
N LYS A 119 -14.13 19.63 -18.92
CA LYS A 119 -13.33 19.75 -20.14
C LYS A 119 -14.10 20.57 -21.16
N ASN A 120 -13.46 21.62 -21.70
CA ASN A 120 -14.01 22.41 -22.76
C ASN A 120 -13.01 22.43 -23.93
N GLY A 121 -13.36 21.75 -25.03
CA GLY A 121 -12.44 21.53 -26.13
C GLY A 121 -11.22 20.74 -25.70
N ARG A 122 -10.03 21.37 -25.79
CA ARG A 122 -8.74 20.77 -25.41
C ARG A 122 -8.29 21.14 -24.00
N LYS A 123 -9.00 22.04 -23.31
CA LYS A 123 -8.62 22.57 -22.01
C LYS A 123 -9.44 21.95 -20.89
N TYR A 124 -8.81 21.79 -19.75
CA TYR A 124 -9.48 21.47 -18.50
C TYR A 124 -9.64 22.75 -17.68
N HIS A 125 -10.83 22.96 -17.13
CA HIS A 125 -11.14 24.01 -16.18
C HIS A 125 -11.36 23.36 -14.83
N VAL A 126 -10.64 23.82 -13.82
CA VAL A 126 -10.69 23.28 -12.48
C VAL A 126 -11.05 24.39 -11.49
N LEU A 127 -11.95 24.08 -10.58
CA LEU A 127 -12.27 24.94 -9.44
C LEU A 127 -11.62 24.34 -8.20
N LEU A 128 -10.76 25.13 -7.57
CA LEU A 128 -10.03 24.75 -6.35
C LEU A 128 -10.53 25.57 -5.17
N TYR A 129 -10.57 24.93 -4.00
CA TYR A 129 -10.77 25.60 -2.70
C TYR A 129 -9.50 25.49 -1.89
N THR A 130 -8.88 26.62 -1.60
CA THR A 130 -7.54 26.71 -1.00
C THR A 130 -7.58 26.83 0.54
N HIS A 131 -6.43 26.63 1.20
CA HIS A 131 -6.27 26.73 2.65
C HIS A 131 -6.68 28.10 3.23
N ASP A 132 -6.53 29.16 2.46
CA ASP A 132 -6.94 30.54 2.82
C ASP A 132 -8.41 30.84 2.50
N LYS A 133 -9.20 29.77 2.30
CA LYS A 133 -10.66 29.79 2.10
C LYS A 133 -11.12 30.56 0.86
N ARG A 134 -10.35 30.53 -0.21
CA ARG A 134 -10.69 31.15 -1.48
C ARG A 134 -11.00 30.08 -2.53
N TYR A 135 -11.89 30.44 -3.45
CA TYR A 135 -12.09 29.68 -4.68
C TYR A 135 -11.17 30.25 -5.76
N ILE A 136 -10.47 29.39 -6.46
CA ILE A 136 -9.59 29.73 -7.58
C ILE A 136 -9.97 28.89 -8.78
N GLU A 137 -10.17 29.54 -9.91
CA GLU A 137 -10.34 28.88 -11.20
C GLU A 137 -9.00 28.75 -11.90
N TYR A 138 -8.74 27.59 -12.46
CA TYR A 138 -7.52 27.28 -13.18
C TYR A 138 -7.85 26.66 -14.52
N GLU A 139 -7.13 27.04 -15.58
CA GLU A 139 -7.18 26.41 -16.88
C GLU A 139 -5.87 25.68 -17.15
N CYS A 140 -5.91 24.44 -17.61
CA CYS A 140 -4.74 23.66 -17.94
C CYS A 140 -4.95 22.77 -19.18
N ASP A 141 -3.85 22.43 -19.85
CA ASP A 141 -3.87 21.55 -21.02
C ASP A 141 -3.98 20.07 -20.63
N HIS A 142 -3.47 19.72 -19.46
CA HIS A 142 -3.46 18.36 -18.95
C HIS A 142 -3.97 18.33 -17.50
N PHE A 143 -4.83 17.40 -17.20
CA PHE A 143 -5.33 17.12 -15.86
C PHE A 143 -5.07 15.66 -15.54
N VAL A 144 -4.53 15.38 -14.34
CA VAL A 144 -4.32 14.03 -13.86
C VAL A 144 -5.12 13.82 -12.59
N ASN A 145 -6.13 12.98 -12.66
CA ASN A 145 -6.88 12.53 -11.52
C ASN A 145 -6.10 11.43 -10.79
N ALA A 146 -5.36 11.79 -9.75
CA ALA A 146 -4.65 10.90 -8.83
C ALA A 146 -5.25 10.98 -7.41
N LEU A 147 -6.56 11.22 -7.30
CA LEU A 147 -7.27 11.61 -6.09
C LEU A 147 -7.71 10.43 -5.20
N GLY A 148 -7.13 9.24 -5.43
CA GLY A 148 -7.38 8.07 -4.58
C GLY A 148 -8.88 7.73 -4.51
N TYR A 149 -9.42 7.63 -3.30
CA TYR A 149 -10.82 7.25 -3.09
C TYR A 149 -11.86 8.28 -3.63
N SER A 150 -11.46 9.51 -3.87
CA SER A 150 -12.31 10.53 -4.49
C SER A 150 -12.30 10.48 -6.02
N ALA A 151 -11.44 9.65 -6.62
CA ALA A 151 -11.19 9.66 -8.05
C ALA A 151 -12.45 9.40 -8.89
N GLU A 152 -13.32 8.47 -8.48
CA GLU A 152 -14.56 8.17 -9.19
C GLU A 152 -15.49 9.40 -9.29
N ARG A 153 -15.59 10.19 -8.21
CA ARG A 153 -16.39 11.42 -8.19
C ARG A 153 -15.94 12.39 -9.30
N PHE A 154 -14.64 12.63 -9.40
CA PHE A 154 -14.10 13.58 -10.37
C PHE A 154 -13.99 13.01 -11.79
N ALA A 155 -13.84 11.70 -11.93
CA ALA A 155 -13.96 11.03 -13.23
C ALA A 155 -15.39 11.22 -13.82
N ARG A 156 -16.42 11.09 -13.00
CA ARG A 156 -17.82 11.32 -13.42
C ARG A 156 -18.10 12.74 -13.88
N MET A 157 -17.45 13.75 -13.31
CA MET A 157 -17.55 15.14 -13.78
C MET A 157 -17.00 15.30 -15.21
N LEU A 158 -16.08 14.43 -15.61
CA LEU A 158 -15.54 14.34 -16.98
C LEU A 158 -16.30 13.36 -17.88
N GLY A 159 -17.43 12.82 -17.42
CA GLY A 159 -18.23 11.83 -18.16
C GLY A 159 -17.62 10.42 -18.15
N LEU A 160 -16.67 10.14 -17.28
CA LEU A 160 -16.00 8.83 -17.17
C LEU A 160 -16.61 8.03 -16.01
N TYR A 161 -16.66 6.71 -16.20
CA TYR A 161 -17.07 5.77 -15.14
C TYR A 161 -15.97 4.73 -14.94
N THR A 162 -15.29 4.77 -13.81
CA THR A 162 -14.16 3.89 -13.55
C THR A 162 -14.56 2.55 -12.93
N GLY A 163 -15.72 2.48 -12.29
CA GLY A 163 -16.17 1.33 -11.52
C GLY A 163 -15.38 1.09 -10.24
N LEU A 164 -14.50 2.03 -9.86
CA LEU A 164 -13.71 1.94 -8.66
C LEU A 164 -14.53 2.23 -7.41
N TYR A 165 -14.19 1.58 -6.33
CA TYR A 165 -14.80 1.79 -5.02
C TYR A 165 -13.77 1.74 -3.90
N PRO A 166 -13.99 2.48 -2.80
CA PRO A 166 -13.10 2.48 -1.65
C PRO A 166 -13.35 1.28 -0.75
N VAL A 167 -12.27 0.77 -0.15
CA VAL A 167 -12.29 -0.26 0.89
C VAL A 167 -11.48 0.26 2.08
N LYS A 168 -12.11 0.37 3.25
CA LYS A 168 -11.48 0.93 4.45
C LYS A 168 -10.49 -0.05 5.07
N HIS A 169 -9.25 0.37 5.20
CA HIS A 169 -8.20 -0.32 5.96
C HIS A 169 -7.87 0.45 7.23
N GLN A 170 -7.49 -0.28 8.28
CA GLN A 170 -7.19 0.28 9.58
C GLN A 170 -5.75 -0.06 9.97
N ALA A 171 -5.08 0.89 10.60
CA ALA A 171 -3.70 0.74 11.03
C ALA A 171 -3.48 1.31 12.44
N LEU A 172 -2.47 0.81 13.13
CA LEU A 172 -1.97 1.35 14.38
C LEU A 172 -0.45 1.41 14.36
N ILE A 173 0.10 2.27 15.21
CA ILE A 173 1.51 2.32 15.51
C ILE A 173 1.72 2.25 17.03
N THR A 174 2.69 1.46 17.46
CA THR A 174 3.07 1.34 18.87
C THR A 174 4.01 2.44 19.31
N HIS A 175 4.26 2.56 20.62
CA HIS A 175 5.46 3.22 21.11
C HIS A 175 6.73 2.49 20.64
N ARG A 176 7.89 3.14 20.78
CA ARG A 176 9.20 2.58 20.42
C ARG A 176 9.50 1.32 21.24
N LEU A 177 10.10 0.36 20.58
CA LEU A 177 10.48 -0.93 21.14
C LEU A 177 11.92 -1.25 20.78
N PRO A 178 12.61 -2.08 21.61
CA PRO A 178 13.81 -2.76 21.15
C PRO A 178 13.53 -3.58 19.89
N ASN A 179 14.59 -3.89 19.16
CA ASN A 179 14.49 -4.79 18.01
C ASN A 179 14.02 -6.19 18.46
N LEU A 180 13.00 -6.69 17.80
CA LEU A 180 12.34 -7.95 18.15
C LEU A 180 12.61 -9.08 17.14
N GLY A 181 13.31 -8.80 16.07
CA GLY A 181 13.56 -9.76 15.00
C GLY A 181 14.75 -10.68 15.26
N LYS A 182 15.02 -11.52 14.29
CA LYS A 182 16.14 -12.46 14.27
C LYS A 182 17.48 -11.72 14.47
N ASN A 183 18.36 -12.30 15.27
CA ASN A 183 19.72 -11.79 15.53
C ASN A 183 19.78 -10.35 16.08
N GLY A 184 18.74 -9.87 16.73
CA GLY A 184 18.68 -8.50 17.26
C GLY A 184 18.36 -7.44 16.21
N ASP A 185 17.92 -7.83 15.03
CA ASP A 185 17.43 -6.92 14.01
C ASP A 185 15.94 -6.54 14.25
N ILE A 186 15.39 -5.65 13.44
CA ILE A 186 13.96 -5.32 13.49
C ILE A 186 13.12 -6.54 13.16
N LEU A 187 11.86 -6.54 13.65
CA LEU A 187 10.89 -7.55 13.29
C LEU A 187 10.49 -7.40 11.82
N ASP A 188 10.64 -8.48 11.07
CA ASP A 188 10.20 -8.57 9.69
C ASP A 188 8.69 -8.35 9.54
N MET A 189 8.20 -8.29 8.31
CA MET A 189 6.76 -8.25 8.02
C MET A 189 6.12 -9.61 8.37
N LEU A 190 5.34 -9.66 9.42
CA LEU A 190 4.56 -10.84 9.82
C LEU A 190 3.17 -10.75 9.22
N ILE A 191 2.66 -11.87 8.70
CA ILE A 191 1.37 -11.92 7.98
C ILE A 191 0.56 -13.13 8.44
N ASP A 192 -0.62 -12.86 9.00
CA ASP A 192 -1.68 -13.84 9.28
C ASP A 192 -2.80 -13.69 8.24
N ARG A 193 -3.02 -14.71 7.43
CA ARG A 193 -4.09 -14.76 6.42
C ARG A 193 -5.30 -15.58 6.88
N ARG A 194 -5.47 -15.82 8.17
CA ARG A 194 -6.70 -16.47 8.68
C ARG A 194 -7.91 -15.62 8.35
N LYS A 195 -8.82 -16.18 7.57
CA LYS A 195 -10.10 -15.52 7.27
C LYS A 195 -10.95 -15.48 8.55
N ARG A 196 -11.47 -14.32 8.85
CA ARG A 196 -12.42 -14.03 9.90
C ARG A 196 -13.65 -13.39 9.27
N ASN A 197 -14.74 -13.29 10.04
CA ASN A 197 -15.98 -12.70 9.48
C ASN A 197 -15.79 -11.25 9.04
N ASP A 198 -14.94 -10.50 9.75
CA ASP A 198 -14.72 -9.06 9.61
C ASP A 198 -13.37 -8.70 9.02
N PHE A 199 -12.37 -9.59 9.11
CA PHE A 199 -11.03 -9.36 8.58
C PHE A 199 -10.50 -10.56 7.79
N SER A 200 -9.82 -10.27 6.69
CA SER A 200 -9.20 -11.27 5.80
C SER A 200 -7.72 -11.50 6.09
N ALA A 201 -7.04 -10.54 6.70
CA ALA A 201 -5.65 -10.64 7.09
C ALA A 201 -5.30 -9.66 8.22
N VAL A 202 -4.28 -10.03 9.00
CA VAL A 202 -3.58 -9.15 9.95
C VAL A 202 -2.10 -9.20 9.62
N TYR A 203 -1.46 -8.05 9.56
CA TYR A 203 -0.04 -7.96 9.22
C TYR A 203 0.61 -6.75 9.88
N GLY A 204 1.92 -6.81 10.02
CA GLY A 204 2.69 -5.68 10.52
C GLY A 204 4.17 -5.96 10.60
N GLN A 205 4.94 -4.90 10.78
CA GLN A 205 6.39 -4.91 10.80
C GLN A 205 6.95 -3.88 11.76
N GLN A 206 8.20 -4.03 12.15
CA GLN A 206 8.90 -3.02 12.91
C GLN A 206 9.68 -2.10 11.96
N PHE A 207 9.58 -0.79 12.18
CA PHE A 207 10.30 0.20 11.39
C PHE A 207 11.71 0.43 11.95
N ALA A 208 12.70 0.37 11.07
CA ALA A 208 14.12 0.55 11.45
C ALA A 208 14.41 1.94 12.00
N GLU A 209 13.77 2.98 11.44
CA GLU A 209 14.00 4.36 11.84
C GLU A 209 13.55 4.64 13.27
N THR A 210 12.42 4.07 13.67
CA THR A 210 11.75 4.45 14.93
C THR A 210 11.69 3.33 15.96
N GLY A 211 11.94 2.07 15.57
CA GLY A 211 11.71 0.90 16.42
C GLY A 211 10.25 0.61 16.73
N GLN A 212 9.31 1.31 16.10
CA GLN A 212 7.88 1.16 16.31
C GLN A 212 7.33 0.04 15.44
N ILE A 213 6.30 -0.67 15.92
CA ILE A 213 5.56 -1.61 15.08
C ILE A 213 4.37 -0.87 14.46
N ILE A 214 4.24 -0.97 13.14
CA ILE A 214 3.02 -0.66 12.42
C ILE A 214 2.29 -1.96 12.14
N ALA A 215 1.03 -2.03 12.59
CA ALA A 215 0.17 -3.18 12.37
C ALA A 215 -1.14 -2.76 11.71
N CYS A 216 -1.60 -3.60 10.79
CA CYS A 216 -2.77 -3.36 9.96
C CYS A 216 -3.69 -4.58 9.97
N ALA A 217 -4.98 -4.35 9.71
CA ALA A 217 -5.93 -5.41 9.41
C ALA A 217 -6.70 -5.08 8.12
N SER A 218 -6.70 -6.02 7.19
CA SER A 218 -7.50 -5.92 5.97
C SER A 218 -8.93 -6.36 6.25
N PRO A 219 -9.94 -5.62 5.78
CA PRO A 219 -11.33 -6.02 5.93
C PRO A 219 -11.63 -7.31 5.14
N ALA A 220 -12.74 -7.96 5.45
CA ALA A 220 -13.24 -9.07 4.64
C ALA A 220 -13.50 -8.62 3.20
N VAL A 221 -13.32 -9.53 2.25
CA VAL A 221 -13.28 -9.23 0.79
C VAL A 221 -14.53 -8.52 0.26
N ASP A 222 -15.66 -8.64 0.97
CA ASP A 222 -16.95 -8.07 0.55
C ASP A 222 -17.30 -6.74 1.26
N ALA A 223 -16.41 -6.21 2.10
CA ALA A 223 -16.67 -5.00 2.85
C ALA A 223 -16.44 -3.75 1.98
N LYS A 224 -17.39 -3.45 1.09
CA LYS A 224 -17.44 -2.16 0.41
C LYS A 224 -17.73 -1.08 1.45
N ALA A 225 -16.87 -0.06 1.50
CA ALA A 225 -17.15 1.10 2.32
C ALA A 225 -18.05 2.05 1.53
N GLU A 226 -19.25 2.32 2.04
CA GLU A 226 -20.01 3.48 1.61
C GLU A 226 -19.37 4.72 2.23
N ILE A 227 -18.74 5.56 1.41
CA ILE A 227 -18.21 6.84 1.89
C ILE A 227 -19.38 7.82 1.96
N SER A 228 -19.99 7.91 3.11
CA SER A 228 -20.97 8.95 3.41
C SER A 228 -20.33 10.19 4.02
N ASN A 229 -19.16 10.08 4.66
CA ASN A 229 -18.52 11.19 5.37
C ASN A 229 -17.01 10.99 5.55
N PHE A 230 -16.20 12.04 5.30
CA PHE A 230 -14.74 12.08 5.53
C PHE A 230 -14.34 11.82 7.00
N ASP A 231 -15.24 12.06 7.93
CA ASP A 231 -14.98 11.85 9.35
C ASP A 231 -14.85 10.36 9.73
N GLU A 232 -15.34 9.44 8.91
CA GLU A 232 -15.21 8.00 9.14
C GLU A 232 -13.76 7.50 9.04
N LEU A 233 -12.86 8.24 8.36
CA LEU A 233 -11.43 7.91 8.34
C LEU A 233 -10.73 8.11 9.69
N LYS A 234 -11.27 8.94 10.55
CA LYS A 234 -10.67 9.24 11.86
C LYS A 234 -10.91 8.14 12.90
N PHE A 235 -11.85 7.25 12.65
CA PHE A 235 -12.29 6.27 13.65
C PHE A 235 -11.90 4.85 13.26
N ASN A 236 -11.12 4.22 14.12
CA ASN A 236 -10.91 2.79 14.09
C ASN A 236 -11.96 2.08 14.96
N THR A 237 -12.33 0.89 14.53
CA THR A 237 -13.27 0.07 15.29
C THR A 237 -12.56 -0.56 16.49
N ARG A 238 -13.29 -0.78 17.60
CA ARG A 238 -12.76 -1.53 18.75
C ARG A 238 -12.32 -2.93 18.31
N ARG A 239 -13.10 -3.57 17.45
CA ARG A 239 -12.82 -4.91 16.93
C ARG A 239 -11.48 -4.98 16.17
N PHE A 240 -11.09 -3.91 15.46
CA PHE A 240 -9.78 -3.82 14.84
C PHE A 240 -8.64 -3.92 15.88
N MET A 241 -8.76 -3.18 16.99
CA MET A 241 -7.77 -3.22 18.06
C MET A 241 -7.68 -4.60 18.72
N GLU A 242 -8.82 -5.24 18.95
CA GLU A 242 -8.90 -6.57 19.53
C GLU A 242 -8.19 -7.60 18.65
N ILE A 243 -8.43 -7.60 17.32
CA ILE A 243 -7.84 -8.60 16.44
C ILE A 243 -6.32 -8.40 16.24
N ILE A 244 -5.84 -7.15 16.18
CA ILE A 244 -4.42 -6.88 16.16
C ILE A 244 -3.76 -7.39 17.44
N SER A 245 -4.34 -7.06 18.59
CA SER A 245 -3.81 -7.51 19.89
C SER A 245 -3.81 -9.03 20.00
N GLU A 246 -4.91 -9.70 19.63
CA GLU A 246 -4.99 -11.16 19.61
C GLU A 246 -3.84 -11.78 18.80
N VAL A 247 -3.65 -11.33 17.58
CA VAL A 247 -2.67 -11.92 16.66
C VAL A 247 -1.24 -11.61 17.09
N PHE A 248 -0.93 -10.36 17.39
CA PHE A 248 0.43 -9.95 17.75
C PHE A 248 0.86 -10.51 19.11
N CYS A 249 -0.04 -10.60 20.09
CA CYS A 249 0.27 -11.22 21.38
C CYS A 249 0.35 -12.75 21.29
N ASP A 250 -0.33 -13.39 20.35
CA ASP A 250 -0.16 -14.82 20.06
C ASP A 250 1.25 -15.08 19.45
N TRP A 251 1.74 -14.17 18.60
CA TRP A 251 3.10 -14.26 18.09
C TRP A 251 4.16 -13.94 19.15
N ILE A 252 4.04 -12.79 19.81
CA ILE A 252 5.02 -12.26 20.77
C ILE A 252 4.28 -11.75 22.01
N PRO A 253 4.15 -12.58 23.09
CA PRO A 253 3.35 -12.24 24.25
C PRO A 253 3.74 -10.96 24.98
N SER A 254 5.00 -10.56 24.93
CA SER A 254 5.46 -9.32 25.55
C SER A 254 4.86 -8.06 24.94
N LEU A 255 4.27 -8.14 23.74
CA LEU A 255 3.58 -7.02 23.09
C LEU A 255 2.25 -6.65 23.80
N ALA A 256 1.70 -7.53 24.66
CA ALA A 256 0.50 -7.24 25.42
C ALA A 256 0.62 -6.01 26.35
N THR A 257 1.83 -5.64 26.73
CA THR A 257 2.09 -4.48 27.61
C THR A 257 2.55 -3.24 26.86
N VAL A 258 2.64 -3.31 25.53
CA VAL A 258 3.14 -2.20 24.71
C VAL A 258 2.02 -1.22 24.39
N PRO A 259 2.14 0.06 24.77
CA PRO A 259 1.11 1.03 24.46
C PRO A 259 1.00 1.30 22.95
N VAL A 260 -0.22 1.51 22.48
CA VAL A 260 -0.49 2.05 21.15
C VAL A 260 -0.32 3.56 21.20
N GLN A 261 0.50 4.11 20.29
CA GLN A 261 0.75 5.53 20.21
C GLN A 261 -0.33 6.26 19.40
N ALA A 262 -0.70 5.68 18.27
CA ALA A 262 -1.72 6.25 17.38
C ALA A 262 -2.42 5.17 16.56
N THR A 263 -3.62 5.51 16.10
CA THR A 263 -4.40 4.72 15.16
C THR A 263 -4.93 5.61 14.05
N TRP A 264 -5.05 5.07 12.85
CA TRP A 264 -5.68 5.75 11.72
C TRP A 264 -6.34 4.76 10.78
N SER A 265 -7.09 5.27 9.82
CA SER A 265 -7.60 4.49 8.72
C SER A 265 -7.38 5.19 7.39
N GLY A 266 -7.41 4.42 6.31
CA GLY A 266 -7.29 4.89 4.96
C GLY A 266 -8.13 4.05 4.02
N TYR A 267 -8.36 4.54 2.81
CA TYR A 267 -9.07 3.79 1.79
C TYR A 267 -8.11 3.24 0.74
N TYR A 268 -8.17 1.94 0.49
CA TYR A 268 -7.70 1.36 -0.76
C TYR A 268 -8.77 1.54 -1.81
N VAL A 269 -8.37 1.71 -3.05
CA VAL A 269 -9.28 1.92 -4.17
C VAL A 269 -9.23 0.71 -5.07
N GLU A 270 -10.31 -0.03 -5.09
CA GLU A 270 -10.46 -1.31 -5.77
C GLU A 270 -11.45 -1.22 -6.95
N PRO A 271 -11.53 -2.18 -7.87
CA PRO A 271 -10.87 -3.50 -7.83
C PRO A 271 -9.62 -3.61 -8.70
N ARG A 272 -9.21 -2.60 -9.44
CA ARG A 272 -8.13 -2.67 -10.44
C ARG A 272 -7.34 -1.37 -10.55
N TYR A 273 -6.13 -1.45 -11.12
CA TYR A 273 -5.34 -0.27 -11.49
C TYR A 273 -5.88 0.34 -12.78
N ILE A 274 -5.97 1.66 -12.82
CA ILE A 274 -6.30 2.43 -14.02
C ILE A 274 -5.23 3.51 -14.19
N ILE A 275 -4.41 3.34 -15.23
CA ILE A 275 -3.34 4.24 -15.63
C ILE A 275 -3.60 4.61 -17.08
N ASP A 276 -4.36 5.67 -17.29
CA ASP A 276 -4.88 6.05 -18.60
C ASP A 276 -4.61 7.54 -18.90
N PRO A 277 -3.50 7.87 -19.55
CA PRO A 277 -3.17 9.25 -19.90
C PRO A 277 -4.19 9.93 -20.83
N ASP A 278 -4.85 9.17 -21.71
CA ASP A 278 -5.82 9.72 -22.66
C ASP A 278 -7.06 10.27 -21.95
N ASN A 279 -7.41 9.64 -20.83
CA ASN A 279 -8.51 10.03 -19.96
C ASN A 279 -8.08 10.78 -18.69
N GLY A 280 -6.79 11.04 -18.52
CA GLY A 280 -6.27 11.75 -17.35
C GLY A 280 -6.43 10.97 -16.03
N LEU A 281 -6.31 9.64 -16.04
CA LEU A 281 -6.54 8.79 -14.86
C LEU A 281 -5.25 8.13 -14.38
N PHE A 282 -4.97 8.25 -13.08
CA PHE A 282 -3.90 7.55 -12.37
C PHE A 282 -4.43 7.08 -11.01
N VAL A 283 -5.17 5.98 -10.99
CA VAL A 283 -6.00 5.60 -9.84
C VAL A 283 -6.06 4.08 -9.64
N GLY A 284 -6.61 3.65 -8.52
CA GLY A 284 -6.94 2.25 -8.26
C GLY A 284 -5.74 1.39 -7.85
N LEU A 285 -4.63 1.97 -7.38
CA LEU A 285 -3.42 1.21 -7.03
C LEU A 285 -3.57 0.31 -5.80
N GLN A 286 -4.75 0.25 -5.20
CA GLN A 286 -5.07 -0.64 -4.07
C GLN A 286 -4.05 -0.51 -2.92
N GLY A 287 -3.61 -1.62 -2.33
CA GLY A 287 -2.56 -1.67 -1.32
C GLY A 287 -1.14 -1.54 -1.86
N HIS A 288 -0.95 -1.49 -3.17
CA HIS A 288 0.35 -1.50 -3.82
C HIS A 288 0.85 -0.12 -4.27
N GLY A 289 0.10 0.95 -4.00
CA GLY A 289 0.43 2.30 -4.48
C GLY A 289 1.86 2.71 -4.15
N PHE A 290 2.31 2.51 -2.93
CA PHE A 290 3.66 2.89 -2.51
C PHE A 290 4.75 2.14 -3.30
N MET A 291 4.57 0.86 -3.55
CA MET A 291 5.58 0.02 -4.23
C MET A 291 5.54 0.09 -5.76
N LEU A 292 4.56 0.76 -6.38
CA LEU A 292 4.39 0.76 -7.83
C LEU A 292 4.29 2.15 -8.46
N ALA A 293 3.93 3.16 -7.66
CA ALA A 293 3.49 4.46 -8.19
C ALA A 293 4.57 5.19 -8.98
N GLN A 294 5.82 5.16 -8.57
CA GLN A 294 6.88 5.95 -9.22
C GLN A 294 7.13 5.45 -10.66
N TYR A 295 7.25 4.14 -10.84
CA TYR A 295 7.45 3.58 -12.17
C TYR A 295 6.21 3.73 -13.05
N LEU A 296 5.02 3.48 -12.51
CA LEU A 296 3.77 3.69 -13.25
C LEU A 296 3.56 5.16 -13.63
N ALA A 297 3.94 6.11 -12.77
CA ALA A 297 3.89 7.53 -13.08
C ALA A 297 4.85 7.89 -14.22
N LYS A 298 6.06 7.30 -14.25
CA LYS A 298 6.98 7.44 -15.38
C LYS A 298 6.34 6.95 -16.67
N LEU A 299 5.75 5.75 -16.67
CA LEU A 299 5.09 5.19 -17.85
C LEU A 299 3.87 6.03 -18.28
N TYR A 300 3.11 6.57 -17.32
CA TYR A 300 2.02 7.51 -17.60
C TYR A 300 2.52 8.71 -18.40
N VAL A 301 3.58 9.36 -17.90
CA VAL A 301 4.16 10.54 -18.56
C VAL A 301 4.75 10.18 -19.92
N ASP A 302 5.48 9.07 -20.04
CA ASP A 302 6.07 8.62 -21.30
C ASP A 302 4.98 8.42 -22.35
N LYS A 303 3.86 7.77 -22.00
CA LYS A 303 2.72 7.59 -22.90
C LYS A 303 2.03 8.91 -23.25
N ALA A 304 1.80 9.79 -22.28
CA ALA A 304 1.21 11.11 -22.50
C ALA A 304 2.04 11.97 -23.47
N LEU A 305 3.35 11.76 -23.49
CA LEU A 305 4.30 12.45 -24.40
C LEU A 305 4.51 11.70 -25.74
N GLY A 306 3.74 10.64 -26.01
CA GLY A 306 3.85 9.84 -27.24
C GLY A 306 5.11 8.99 -27.32
N ARG A 307 5.77 8.70 -26.21
CA ARG A 307 6.92 7.80 -26.14
C ARG A 307 6.49 6.34 -26.10
N THR A 308 7.40 5.47 -26.51
CA THR A 308 7.15 4.02 -26.44
C THR A 308 7.05 3.56 -24.99
N VAL A 309 6.00 2.82 -24.68
CA VAL A 309 5.76 2.18 -23.38
C VAL A 309 5.51 0.69 -23.59
N PRO A 310 5.69 -0.16 -22.56
CA PRO A 310 5.38 -1.57 -22.65
C PRO A 310 3.91 -1.85 -22.99
N ASP A 311 3.64 -2.93 -23.75
CA ASP A 311 2.31 -3.30 -24.21
C ASP A 311 1.30 -3.53 -23.09
N TYR A 312 1.76 -3.95 -21.91
CA TYR A 312 0.87 -4.15 -20.76
C TYR A 312 0.20 -2.85 -20.27
N MET A 313 0.69 -1.67 -20.69
CA MET A 313 0.03 -0.39 -20.38
C MET A 313 -1.38 -0.30 -20.98
N GLU A 314 -1.65 -1.01 -22.09
CA GLU A 314 -3.00 -1.09 -22.67
C GLU A 314 -4.00 -1.77 -21.74
N ARG A 315 -3.55 -2.75 -20.95
CA ARG A 315 -4.38 -3.42 -19.94
C ARG A 315 -4.76 -2.50 -18.77
N LEU A 316 -3.97 -1.47 -18.52
CA LEU A 316 -4.20 -0.50 -17.43
C LEU A 316 -5.13 0.64 -17.84
N ARG A 317 -5.55 0.72 -19.09
CA ARG A 317 -6.50 1.74 -19.55
C ARG A 317 -7.88 1.53 -18.91
N LEU A 318 -8.70 2.55 -18.98
CA LEU A 318 -10.09 2.52 -18.48
C LEU A 318 -10.92 1.40 -19.13
N ASP A 319 -10.72 1.17 -20.42
CA ASP A 319 -11.36 0.13 -21.25
C ASP A 319 -10.56 -1.19 -21.32
N GLY A 320 -9.39 -1.26 -20.68
CA GLY A 320 -8.55 -2.46 -20.62
C GLY A 320 -9.11 -3.55 -19.71
N ASP A 321 -8.59 -4.76 -19.83
CA ASP A 321 -8.98 -5.94 -19.01
C ASP A 321 -8.50 -5.83 -17.54
N GLY A 322 -7.66 -4.85 -17.27
CA GLY A 322 -7.20 -4.46 -15.94
C GLY A 322 -6.10 -5.34 -15.36
N ILE A 323 -5.37 -4.74 -14.44
CA ILE A 323 -4.46 -5.41 -13.52
C ILE A 323 -4.94 -5.11 -12.10
N SER A 324 -4.92 -6.08 -11.22
CA SER A 324 -5.34 -5.91 -9.83
C SER A 324 -4.36 -6.56 -8.88
N GLU A 325 -4.49 -6.24 -7.59
CA GLU A 325 -3.69 -6.87 -6.54
C GLU A 325 -3.74 -8.40 -6.58
N LYS A 326 -4.85 -8.99 -7.03
CA LYS A 326 -4.99 -10.44 -7.17
C LYS A 326 -4.02 -11.05 -8.20
N ALA A 327 -3.50 -10.26 -9.13
CA ALA A 327 -2.51 -10.71 -10.09
C ALA A 327 -1.10 -10.87 -9.49
N PHE A 328 -0.86 -10.31 -8.28
CA PHE A 328 0.40 -10.43 -7.54
C PHE A 328 0.35 -11.53 -6.47
N LYS A 329 -0.80 -12.14 -6.27
CA LYS A 329 -1.03 -13.28 -5.38
C LYS A 329 -1.07 -14.56 -6.19
#